data_11a4595acd52dfae8c00e614c83189ad
#
_entry.id   11a4595acd52dfae8c00e614c83189ad
#
_cell.length_a   1.000
_cell.length_b   1.000
_cell.length_c   1.000
_cell.angle_alpha   90.00
_cell.angle_beta   90.00
_cell.angle_gamma   90.00
#
_symmetry.space_group_name_H-M   'P 1'
#
loop_
_entity.id
_entity.type
_entity.pdbx_description
1 polymer ?
#
loop_
_entity_poly.entity_id
_entity_poly.type
_entity_poly.pdbx_seq_one_letter_code
_entity_poly.pdbx_strand_id
1 'polypeptide(L)'
;MAENRCVVYQGPNEVTVEDIGYPKLEVPEYVASNMGFSTQEAHHGVILRIVSTNICGSDQHMVRGRTTAPQGQTLGHEITGEVIEVGNDVQFIKEGDLCSVPFNIACGRCRACKERMTGICLNVNPERPGSAYGYVDMGGWPGGQADYVMVPFADFNLLPFPDKDQAMEKILDLTMLSDIFPTGYHGCAMAGVTTGSTVYVAGAGPVGLAAAHSAQLLGAAVVIVGDAIEDRLKQAESFGCVPLDITQDVAIEDQIAEIIGEPIVDCTVDAVGFEARGHGSGEGEAPATVLNDAMTITRAGGSIGIPGLYVTEDPGAADEDAKHGALKMDFGLGWAKSHAFYTGQCPVMQYNRELMMSILHDKAQIAKAVNAKVLPLDQAPEGYQDFDSGTSVKYVLDPHGDLQGAQRA
;
A
#
# COMPACT_ATOMS: atom_id res chain seq x y z
N MET A 1 -25.44 -18.68 10.74
CA MET A 1 -24.60 -17.48 10.73
C MET A 1 -24.22 -17.25 9.30
N ALA A 2 -24.06 -16.05 8.83
CA ALA A 2 -23.58 -15.80 7.47
C ALA A 2 -22.16 -16.40 7.34
N GLU A 3 -21.89 -17.02 6.21
CA GLU A 3 -20.54 -17.43 5.83
C GLU A 3 -19.70 -16.17 5.58
N ASN A 4 -18.39 -16.22 5.78
CA ASN A 4 -17.46 -15.13 5.51
C ASN A 4 -16.28 -15.69 4.69
N ARG A 5 -16.41 -15.68 3.38
CA ARG A 5 -15.32 -16.09 2.50
C ARG A 5 -14.16 -15.11 2.63
N CYS A 6 -12.96 -15.64 2.69
CA CYS A 6 -11.73 -14.85 2.78
C CYS A 6 -10.62 -15.51 1.98
N VAL A 7 -9.73 -14.71 1.41
CA VAL A 7 -8.48 -15.20 0.82
C VAL A 7 -7.52 -15.59 1.93
N VAL A 8 -7.01 -16.83 1.87
CA VAL A 8 -6.16 -17.43 2.90
C VAL A 8 -4.88 -17.94 2.29
N TYR A 9 -3.75 -17.58 2.89
CA TYR A 9 -2.42 -18.09 2.53
C TYR A 9 -2.26 -19.53 3.01
N GLN A 10 -1.90 -20.43 2.12
CA GLN A 10 -1.70 -21.85 2.42
C GLN A 10 -0.22 -22.28 2.45
N GLY A 11 0.65 -21.48 1.85
CA GLY A 11 2.06 -21.72 1.72
C GLY A 11 2.63 -20.96 0.53
N PRO A 12 3.95 -21.03 0.26
CA PRO A 12 4.55 -20.29 -0.85
C PRO A 12 3.87 -20.57 -2.18
N ASN A 13 3.38 -19.48 -2.82
CA ASN A 13 2.64 -19.46 -4.08
C ASN A 13 1.28 -20.17 -4.04
N GLU A 14 0.72 -20.37 -2.84
CA GLU A 14 -0.58 -21.02 -2.69
C GLU A 14 -1.52 -20.16 -1.84
N VAL A 15 -2.64 -19.76 -2.41
CA VAL A 15 -3.75 -19.08 -1.73
C VAL A 15 -5.07 -19.75 -2.11
N THR A 16 -6.01 -19.78 -1.16
CA THR A 16 -7.35 -20.33 -1.33
C THR A 16 -8.39 -19.32 -0.88
N VAL A 17 -9.65 -19.54 -1.23
CA VAL A 17 -10.79 -18.81 -0.66
C VAL A 17 -11.54 -19.76 0.26
N GLU A 18 -11.64 -19.41 1.55
CA GLU A 18 -12.20 -20.25 2.60
C GLU A 18 -13.20 -19.47 3.45
N ASP A 19 -14.12 -20.19 4.11
CA ASP A 19 -15.00 -19.60 5.11
C ASP A 19 -14.25 -19.50 6.45
N ILE A 20 -14.03 -18.25 6.91
CA ILE A 20 -13.38 -17.97 8.19
C ILE A 20 -14.38 -17.65 9.31
N GLY A 21 -15.68 -17.76 9.04
CA GLY A 21 -16.75 -17.39 9.95
C GLY A 21 -17.00 -15.88 10.05
N TYR A 22 -18.23 -15.54 10.37
CA TYR A 22 -18.67 -14.14 10.47
C TYR A 22 -17.90 -13.40 11.59
N PRO A 23 -17.38 -12.18 11.33
CA PRO A 23 -16.62 -11.43 12.33
C PRO A 23 -17.49 -11.04 13.53
N LYS A 24 -16.84 -10.87 14.69
CA LYS A 24 -17.50 -10.40 15.91
C LYS A 24 -16.98 -9.00 16.25
N LEU A 25 -17.80 -8.22 16.95
CA LEU A 25 -17.38 -6.96 17.56
C LEU A 25 -16.51 -7.23 18.80
N GLU A 26 -15.32 -7.76 18.57
CA GLU A 26 -14.33 -8.10 19.60
C GLU A 26 -12.93 -7.62 19.19
N VAL A 27 -12.17 -7.09 20.15
CA VAL A 27 -10.74 -6.79 19.97
C VAL A 27 -9.89 -7.87 20.60
N PRO A 28 -8.64 -8.09 20.14
CA PRO A 28 -7.70 -8.99 20.79
C PRO A 28 -7.49 -8.63 22.28
N GLU A 29 -7.24 -9.63 23.12
CA GLU A 29 -7.05 -9.47 24.56
C GLU A 29 -5.96 -8.44 24.91
N TYR A 30 -4.86 -8.45 24.18
CA TYR A 30 -3.77 -7.49 24.37
C TYR A 30 -4.22 -6.04 24.08
N VAL A 31 -5.12 -5.83 23.10
CA VAL A 31 -5.69 -4.50 22.82
C VAL A 31 -6.58 -4.06 23.96
N ALA A 32 -7.47 -4.93 24.42
CA ALA A 32 -8.32 -4.64 25.56
C ALA A 32 -7.48 -4.27 26.79
N SER A 33 -6.41 -5.03 27.07
CA SER A 33 -5.48 -4.77 28.17
C SER A 33 -4.76 -3.42 28.00
N ASN A 34 -4.17 -3.16 26.84
CA ASN A 34 -3.44 -1.91 26.56
C ASN A 34 -4.34 -0.67 26.64
N MET A 35 -5.61 -0.83 26.28
CA MET A 35 -6.61 0.24 26.31
C MET A 35 -7.32 0.38 27.64
N GLY A 36 -7.11 -0.55 28.59
CA GLY A 36 -7.80 -0.59 29.88
C GLY A 36 -9.28 -0.94 29.77
N PHE A 37 -9.68 -1.72 28.77
CA PHE A 37 -11.04 -2.23 28.62
C PHE A 37 -11.27 -3.39 29.58
N SER A 38 -12.48 -3.49 30.14
CA SER A 38 -12.86 -4.56 31.07
C SER A 38 -13.21 -5.87 30.35
N THR A 39 -13.51 -5.80 29.05
CA THR A 39 -13.89 -6.93 28.18
C THR A 39 -13.21 -6.78 26.82
N GLN A 40 -13.29 -7.82 25.99
CA GLN A 40 -12.85 -7.77 24.59
C GLN A 40 -13.92 -7.17 23.65
N GLU A 41 -15.10 -6.83 24.14
CA GLU A 41 -16.14 -6.22 23.30
C GLU A 41 -15.68 -4.92 22.68
N ALA A 42 -15.77 -4.85 21.34
CA ALA A 42 -15.39 -3.68 20.56
C ALA A 42 -16.55 -2.66 20.49
N HIS A 43 -16.91 -2.07 21.62
CA HIS A 43 -17.99 -1.06 21.68
C HIS A 43 -17.77 0.12 20.73
N HIS A 44 -16.51 0.43 20.39
CA HIS A 44 -16.10 1.46 19.42
C HIS A 44 -15.87 0.91 18.00
N GLY A 45 -16.22 -0.34 17.73
CA GLY A 45 -16.02 -1.00 16.45
C GLY A 45 -17.29 -1.07 15.63
N VAL A 46 -17.13 -1.44 14.37
CA VAL A 46 -18.21 -1.74 13.42
C VAL A 46 -17.90 -3.01 12.66
N ILE A 47 -18.92 -3.65 12.05
CA ILE A 47 -18.73 -4.65 11.02
C ILE A 47 -19.10 -4.03 9.67
N LEU A 48 -18.22 -4.22 8.70
CA LEU A 48 -18.45 -3.83 7.31
C LEU A 48 -18.78 -5.03 6.46
N ARG A 49 -19.76 -4.88 5.56
CA ARG A 49 -19.89 -5.65 4.35
C ARG A 49 -18.94 -5.05 3.31
N ILE A 50 -18.00 -5.83 2.85
CA ILE A 50 -16.93 -5.32 1.96
C ILE A 50 -17.49 -5.13 0.55
N VAL A 51 -17.40 -3.92 0.02
CA VAL A 51 -17.79 -3.58 -1.36
C VAL A 51 -16.65 -3.84 -2.33
N SER A 52 -15.43 -3.51 -1.91
CA SER A 52 -14.20 -3.78 -2.66
C SER A 52 -13.01 -3.98 -1.75
N THR A 53 -12.09 -4.81 -2.18
CA THR A 53 -10.77 -5.00 -1.58
C THR A 53 -9.76 -5.27 -2.69
N ASN A 54 -8.46 -5.05 -2.44
CA ASN A 54 -7.50 -5.12 -3.55
C ASN A 54 -6.36 -6.07 -3.24
N ILE A 55 -5.72 -6.61 -4.31
CA ILE A 55 -4.43 -7.32 -4.19
C ILE A 55 -3.31 -6.28 -4.18
N CYS A 56 -2.45 -6.34 -3.17
CA CYS A 56 -1.30 -5.47 -2.99
C CYS A 56 0.03 -6.20 -3.20
N GLY A 57 1.09 -5.45 -3.52
CA GLY A 57 2.45 -5.98 -3.59
C GLY A 57 2.94 -6.56 -2.26
N SER A 58 2.55 -5.97 -1.14
CA SER A 58 2.89 -6.48 0.20
C SER A 58 2.23 -7.82 0.51
N ASP A 59 0.99 -8.07 0.04
CA ASP A 59 0.38 -9.40 0.09
C ASP A 59 1.19 -10.41 -0.73
N GLN A 60 1.67 -10.01 -1.92
CA GLN A 60 2.44 -10.87 -2.80
C GLN A 60 3.77 -11.31 -2.18
N HIS A 61 4.42 -10.45 -1.37
CA HIS A 61 5.61 -10.85 -0.61
C HIS A 61 5.30 -11.99 0.37
N MET A 62 4.16 -11.95 1.06
CA MET A 62 3.71 -13.07 1.90
C MET A 62 3.45 -14.32 1.06
N VAL A 63 2.72 -14.17 -0.06
CA VAL A 63 2.39 -15.30 -0.96
C VAL A 63 3.64 -15.96 -1.54
N ARG A 64 4.68 -15.20 -1.85
CA ARG A 64 5.98 -15.75 -2.29
C ARG A 64 6.77 -16.46 -1.18
N GLY A 65 6.30 -16.41 0.08
CA GLY A 65 7.05 -16.96 1.22
C GLY A 65 8.25 -16.09 1.62
N ARG A 66 8.22 -14.79 1.31
CA ARG A 66 9.27 -13.82 1.64
C ARG A 66 9.05 -13.13 2.99
N THR A 67 8.16 -13.66 3.79
CA THR A 67 7.86 -13.24 5.16
C THR A 67 7.64 -14.45 6.05
N THR A 68 7.47 -14.23 7.35
CA THR A 68 7.18 -15.28 8.33
C THR A 68 5.69 -15.63 8.42
N ALA A 69 4.88 -15.32 7.39
CA ALA A 69 3.44 -15.58 7.39
C ALA A 69 3.14 -17.07 7.58
N PRO A 70 2.33 -17.45 8.59
CA PRO A 70 1.96 -18.85 8.82
C PRO A 70 0.88 -19.28 7.83
N GLN A 71 0.81 -20.59 7.57
CA GLN A 71 -0.34 -21.20 6.89
C GLN A 71 -1.63 -20.84 7.64
N GLY A 72 -2.69 -20.51 6.91
CA GLY A 72 -3.96 -20.06 7.48
C GLY A 72 -4.05 -18.55 7.72
N GLN A 73 -2.99 -17.79 7.39
CA GLN A 73 -3.03 -16.32 7.44
C GLN A 73 -4.08 -15.79 6.45
N THR A 74 -5.08 -15.07 6.97
CA THR A 74 -6.05 -14.34 6.13
C THR A 74 -5.38 -13.11 5.52
N LEU A 75 -5.63 -12.84 4.23
CA LEU A 75 -4.98 -11.77 3.48
C LEU A 75 -5.87 -10.54 3.29
N GLY A 76 -5.24 -9.43 2.92
CA GLY A 76 -5.89 -8.20 2.48
C GLY A 76 -5.98 -7.10 3.52
N HIS A 77 -5.51 -5.93 3.13
CA HIS A 77 -5.50 -4.73 3.97
C HIS A 77 -6.07 -3.49 3.25
N GLU A 78 -6.38 -3.59 1.96
CA GLU A 78 -7.01 -2.53 1.20
C GLU A 78 -8.53 -2.74 1.16
N ILE A 79 -9.29 -1.99 1.96
CA ILE A 79 -10.70 -2.29 2.23
C ILE A 79 -11.57 -1.05 2.00
N THR A 80 -12.66 -1.24 1.27
CA THR A 80 -13.78 -0.29 1.20
C THR A 80 -15.08 -1.06 1.44
N GLY A 81 -15.92 -0.59 2.34
CA GLY A 81 -17.11 -1.34 2.74
C GLY A 81 -18.24 -0.49 3.29
N GLU A 82 -19.41 -1.08 3.33
CA GLU A 82 -20.64 -0.52 3.91
C GLU A 82 -20.80 -1.01 5.35
N VAL A 83 -21.07 -0.10 6.26
CA VAL A 83 -21.32 -0.39 7.66
C VAL A 83 -22.65 -1.11 7.82
N ILE A 84 -22.64 -2.31 8.44
CA ILE A 84 -23.84 -3.14 8.66
C ILE A 84 -24.11 -3.44 10.12
N GLU A 85 -23.12 -3.30 11.01
CA GLU A 85 -23.30 -3.40 12.46
C GLU A 85 -22.45 -2.33 13.16
N VAL A 86 -22.98 -1.74 14.22
CA VAL A 86 -22.37 -0.62 14.94
C VAL A 86 -22.29 -0.92 16.42
N GLY A 87 -21.12 -0.77 17.01
CA GLY A 87 -20.91 -0.89 18.45
C GLY A 87 -21.56 0.25 19.24
N ASN A 88 -21.90 0.00 20.49
CA ASN A 88 -22.72 0.90 21.33
C ASN A 88 -22.11 2.28 21.59
N ASP A 89 -20.78 2.44 21.47
CA ASP A 89 -20.05 3.69 21.74
C ASP A 89 -19.64 4.42 20.45
N VAL A 90 -20.00 3.92 19.28
CA VAL A 90 -19.80 4.60 18.00
C VAL A 90 -20.80 5.75 17.87
N GLN A 91 -20.32 6.94 17.50
CA GLN A 91 -21.12 8.17 17.51
C GLN A 91 -21.33 8.80 16.15
N PHE A 92 -20.33 8.76 15.29
CA PHE A 92 -20.32 9.48 14.01
C PHE A 92 -20.59 8.56 12.82
N ILE A 93 -20.09 7.32 12.87
CA ILE A 93 -20.31 6.30 11.84
C ILE A 93 -21.66 5.62 12.06
N LYS A 94 -22.40 5.34 10.98
CA LYS A 94 -23.76 4.77 11.03
C LYS A 94 -23.90 3.58 10.09
N GLU A 95 -24.88 2.72 10.37
CA GLU A 95 -25.30 1.70 9.41
C GLU A 95 -25.69 2.34 8.07
N GLY A 96 -25.20 1.76 6.97
CA GLY A 96 -25.39 2.23 5.61
C GLY A 96 -24.31 3.20 5.10
N ASP A 97 -23.43 3.71 5.98
CA ASP A 97 -22.30 4.52 5.55
C ASP A 97 -21.33 3.68 4.71
N LEU A 98 -20.94 4.18 3.54
CA LEU A 98 -19.89 3.61 2.72
C LEU A 98 -18.57 4.29 3.08
N CYS A 99 -17.57 3.50 3.48
CA CYS A 99 -16.33 4.00 4.06
C CYS A 99 -15.08 3.40 3.41
N SER A 100 -14.02 4.21 3.29
CA SER A 100 -12.66 3.72 3.14
C SER A 100 -12.08 3.36 4.49
N VAL A 101 -11.39 2.22 4.56
CA VAL A 101 -10.67 1.74 5.75
C VAL A 101 -9.19 1.91 5.53
N PRO A 102 -8.46 2.75 6.29
CA PRO A 102 -7.00 2.80 6.25
C PRO A 102 -6.42 1.42 6.52
N PHE A 103 -5.40 1.01 5.77
CA PHE A 103 -4.78 -0.30 6.02
C PHE A 103 -4.17 -0.39 7.43
N ASN A 104 -3.73 0.74 7.98
CA ASN A 104 -3.26 0.83 9.35
C ASN A 104 -4.44 0.85 10.33
N ILE A 105 -4.29 0.13 11.44
CA ILE A 105 -5.22 0.21 12.56
C ILE A 105 -4.63 1.15 13.61
N ALA A 106 -5.43 2.11 14.08
CA ALA A 106 -4.97 3.10 15.04
C ALA A 106 -5.99 3.30 16.18
N CYS A 107 -5.51 3.40 17.43
CA CYS A 107 -6.37 3.53 18.59
C CYS A 107 -6.91 4.95 18.86
N GLY A 108 -6.38 5.97 18.20
CA GLY A 108 -6.74 7.38 18.37
C GLY A 108 -6.28 8.03 19.68
N ARG A 109 -5.68 7.28 20.61
CA ARG A 109 -5.43 7.75 21.98
C ARG A 109 -3.96 7.78 22.40
N CYS A 110 -3.11 6.94 21.81
CA CYS A 110 -1.69 6.91 22.14
C CYS A 110 -0.95 8.16 21.61
N ARG A 111 0.32 8.31 22.02
CA ARG A 111 1.16 9.43 21.59
C ARG A 111 1.27 9.48 20.07
N ALA A 112 1.60 8.38 19.41
CA ALA A 112 1.75 8.33 17.96
C ALA A 112 0.48 8.80 17.23
N CYS A 113 -0.71 8.31 17.65
CA CYS A 113 -1.98 8.75 17.07
C CYS A 113 -2.25 10.23 17.27
N LYS A 114 -1.93 10.79 18.45
CA LYS A 114 -2.08 12.23 18.75
C LYS A 114 -1.14 13.09 17.91
N GLU A 115 0.02 12.56 17.52
CA GLU A 115 0.97 13.18 16.61
C GLU A 115 0.65 12.89 15.13
N ARG A 116 -0.52 12.27 14.83
CA ARG A 116 -0.99 11.84 13.51
C ARG A 116 -0.10 10.77 12.82
N MET A 117 0.78 10.14 13.55
CA MET A 117 1.63 9.05 13.07
C MET A 117 0.87 7.70 13.23
N THR A 118 -0.25 7.57 12.53
CA THR A 118 -1.19 6.44 12.70
C THR A 118 -0.61 5.10 12.22
N GLY A 119 0.35 5.11 11.31
CA GLY A 119 1.08 3.93 10.86
C GLY A 119 1.94 3.24 11.94
N ILE A 120 2.19 3.91 13.07
CA ILE A 120 2.98 3.39 14.20
C ILE A 120 2.21 3.48 15.53
N CYS A 121 0.92 3.17 15.54
CA CYS A 121 0.12 3.11 16.76
C CYS A 121 0.75 2.17 17.80
N LEU A 122 0.75 2.60 19.09
CA LEU A 122 1.45 1.89 20.16
C LEU A 122 0.61 0.82 20.88
N ASN A 123 -0.70 0.73 20.60
CA ASN A 123 -1.63 -0.07 21.40
C ASN A 123 -2.25 -1.26 20.66
N VAL A 124 -2.02 -1.38 19.36
CA VAL A 124 -2.79 -2.31 18.48
C VAL A 124 -1.95 -3.45 17.92
N ASN A 125 -0.72 -3.59 18.40
CA ASN A 125 0.19 -4.68 18.10
C ASN A 125 0.99 -5.00 19.39
N PRO A 126 1.08 -6.27 19.82
CA PRO A 126 1.76 -6.62 21.06
C PRO A 126 3.29 -6.60 20.95
N GLU A 127 3.82 -6.70 19.74
CA GLU A 127 5.26 -6.93 19.50
C GLU A 127 6.00 -5.65 19.11
N ARG A 128 5.37 -4.81 18.31
CA ARG A 128 5.99 -3.58 17.77
C ARG A 128 4.96 -2.48 17.50
N PRO A 129 5.37 -1.21 17.36
CA PRO A 129 4.48 -0.15 16.90
C PRO A 129 3.92 -0.42 15.50
N GLY A 130 2.64 -0.09 15.30
CA GLY A 130 1.94 -0.24 14.03
C GLY A 130 1.24 -1.57 13.88
N SER A 131 0.15 -1.57 13.13
CA SER A 131 -0.61 -2.76 12.76
C SER A 131 -1.33 -2.59 11.43
N ALA A 132 -1.70 -3.71 10.81
CA ALA A 132 -2.48 -3.76 9.59
C ALA A 132 -3.40 -4.98 9.58
N TYR A 133 -4.44 -4.92 8.76
CA TYR A 133 -5.30 -6.07 8.50
C TYR A 133 -4.52 -7.10 7.68
N GLY A 134 -4.73 -8.38 7.95
CA GLY A 134 -4.27 -9.48 7.11
C GLY A 134 -2.78 -9.51 6.80
N TYR A 135 -1.94 -8.95 7.65
CA TYR A 135 -0.49 -8.93 7.44
C TYR A 135 0.26 -9.54 8.64
N VAL A 136 1.29 -10.34 8.33
CA VAL A 136 2.14 -10.95 9.36
C VAL A 136 2.85 -9.88 10.19
N ASP A 137 3.10 -10.15 11.47
CA ASP A 137 3.77 -9.26 12.44
C ASP A 137 3.10 -7.88 12.66
N MET A 138 1.88 -7.74 12.16
CA MET A 138 1.13 -6.48 12.25
C MET A 138 -0.07 -6.58 13.20
N GLY A 139 0.06 -7.35 14.29
CA GLY A 139 -0.90 -7.41 15.38
C GLY A 139 -1.94 -8.52 15.27
N GLY A 140 -1.86 -9.42 14.28
CA GLY A 140 -2.75 -10.58 14.16
C GLY A 140 -4.20 -10.26 13.81
N TRP A 141 -4.45 -9.12 13.18
CA TRP A 141 -5.79 -8.72 12.74
C TRP A 141 -6.21 -9.50 11.50
N PRO A 142 -7.45 -10.02 11.43
CA PRO A 142 -7.95 -10.71 10.24
C PRO A 142 -7.86 -9.85 8.98
N GLY A 143 -7.63 -10.49 7.84
CA GLY A 143 -7.59 -9.82 6.55
C GLY A 143 -8.95 -9.41 6.02
N GLY A 144 -8.95 -8.43 5.14
CA GLY A 144 -10.14 -7.87 4.51
C GLY A 144 -10.31 -8.24 3.03
N GLN A 145 -9.55 -9.19 2.49
CA GLN A 145 -9.94 -9.83 1.23
C GLN A 145 -11.02 -10.88 1.53
N ALA A 146 -12.18 -10.39 1.98
CA ALA A 146 -13.26 -11.18 2.54
C ALA A 146 -14.65 -10.59 2.21
N ASP A 147 -15.73 -11.31 2.60
CA ASP A 147 -17.10 -10.77 2.51
C ASP A 147 -17.37 -9.72 3.58
N TYR A 148 -16.83 -9.92 4.79
CA TYR A 148 -17.06 -9.06 5.96
C TYR A 148 -15.78 -8.87 6.77
N VAL A 149 -15.65 -7.70 7.43
CA VAL A 149 -14.53 -7.39 8.32
C VAL A 149 -15.00 -6.56 9.52
N MET A 150 -14.39 -6.79 10.66
CA MET A 150 -14.55 -5.94 11.85
C MET A 150 -13.50 -4.83 11.83
N VAL A 151 -13.92 -3.58 11.99
CA VAL A 151 -13.06 -2.40 12.10
C VAL A 151 -13.14 -1.85 13.52
N PRO A 152 -12.06 -1.89 14.31
CA PRO A 152 -12.03 -1.30 15.65
C PRO A 152 -11.90 0.23 15.57
N PHE A 153 -12.30 0.91 16.63
CA PHE A 153 -12.17 2.38 16.75
C PHE A 153 -12.74 3.12 15.54
N ALA A 154 -13.95 2.76 15.11
CA ALA A 154 -14.55 3.12 13.83
C ALA A 154 -14.60 4.64 13.60
N ASP A 155 -15.06 5.43 14.59
CA ASP A 155 -15.11 6.89 14.48
C ASP A 155 -13.74 7.55 14.24
N PHE A 156 -12.64 6.85 14.58
CA PHE A 156 -11.28 7.34 14.37
C PHE A 156 -10.68 6.82 13.06
N ASN A 157 -10.89 5.53 12.75
CA ASN A 157 -10.23 4.89 11.60
C ASN A 157 -10.98 5.11 10.27
N LEU A 158 -12.32 5.16 10.27
CA LEU A 158 -13.08 5.17 9.03
C LEU A 158 -13.16 6.57 8.40
N LEU A 159 -13.06 6.60 7.07
CA LEU A 159 -13.37 7.76 6.25
C LEU A 159 -14.70 7.50 5.52
N PRO A 160 -15.84 8.04 6.01
CA PRO A 160 -17.10 7.91 5.30
C PRO A 160 -17.10 8.79 4.05
N PHE A 161 -17.66 8.27 2.95
CA PHE A 161 -17.88 9.05 1.74
C PHE A 161 -19.10 9.94 1.89
N PRO A 162 -19.04 11.21 1.46
CA PRO A 162 -20.12 12.18 1.70
C PRO A 162 -21.44 11.83 1.01
N ASP A 163 -21.38 11.17 -0.14
CA ASP A 163 -22.51 10.74 -0.95
C ASP A 163 -22.23 9.33 -1.50
N LYS A 164 -23.11 8.37 -1.18
CA LYS A 164 -22.93 6.97 -1.52
C LYS A 164 -23.07 6.71 -3.03
N ASP A 165 -23.99 7.39 -3.70
CA ASP A 165 -24.21 7.18 -5.14
C ASP A 165 -23.02 7.72 -5.93
N GLN A 166 -22.55 8.95 -5.61
CA GLN A 166 -21.33 9.50 -6.19
C GLN A 166 -20.11 8.62 -5.90
N ALA A 167 -20.01 8.07 -4.70
CA ALA A 167 -18.92 7.18 -4.33
C ALA A 167 -18.95 5.88 -5.15
N MET A 168 -20.12 5.29 -5.38
CA MET A 168 -20.24 4.08 -6.20
C MET A 168 -19.91 4.35 -7.67
N GLU A 169 -20.20 5.53 -8.21
CA GLU A 169 -19.76 5.92 -9.56
C GLU A 169 -18.23 6.00 -9.69
N LYS A 170 -17.53 6.33 -8.60
CA LYS A 170 -16.07 6.51 -8.54
C LYS A 170 -15.36 5.43 -7.71
N ILE A 171 -16.02 4.31 -7.50
CA ILE A 171 -15.58 3.31 -6.52
C ILE A 171 -14.18 2.74 -6.82
N LEU A 172 -13.81 2.58 -8.10
CA LEU A 172 -12.51 2.08 -8.49
C LEU A 172 -11.36 3.03 -8.13
N ASP A 173 -11.60 4.35 -8.17
CA ASP A 173 -10.64 5.33 -7.67
C ASP A 173 -10.63 5.37 -6.14
N LEU A 174 -11.82 5.36 -5.52
CA LEU A 174 -11.98 5.50 -4.07
C LEU A 174 -11.45 4.29 -3.29
N THR A 175 -11.50 3.08 -3.85
CA THR A 175 -10.92 1.89 -3.20
C THR A 175 -9.40 2.00 -3.02
N MET A 176 -8.71 2.80 -3.84
CA MET A 176 -7.27 3.03 -3.71
C MET A 176 -6.88 3.93 -2.53
N LEU A 177 -7.86 4.57 -1.87
CA LEU A 177 -7.63 5.43 -0.68
C LEU A 177 -7.26 4.65 0.58
N SER A 178 -7.53 3.37 0.60
CA SER A 178 -7.23 2.51 1.76
C SER A 178 -5.73 2.29 1.96
N ASP A 179 -4.93 2.33 0.87
CA ASP A 179 -3.48 2.13 0.91
C ASP A 179 -2.75 2.85 -0.22
N ILE A 180 -2.72 2.27 -1.46
CA ILE A 180 -1.69 2.60 -2.46
C ILE A 180 -1.68 4.07 -2.87
N PHE A 181 -2.83 4.75 -2.93
CA PHE A 181 -2.85 6.16 -3.30
C PHE A 181 -2.25 7.05 -2.20
N PRO A 182 -2.70 6.98 -0.92
CA PRO A 182 -2.01 7.65 0.18
C PRO A 182 -0.55 7.25 0.32
N THR A 183 -0.20 5.99 0.10
CA THR A 183 1.17 5.47 0.24
C THR A 183 2.10 6.06 -0.83
N GLY A 184 1.67 6.08 -2.08
CA GLY A 184 2.43 6.74 -3.15
C GLY A 184 2.54 8.26 -2.93
N TYR A 185 1.45 8.90 -2.49
CA TYR A 185 1.44 10.32 -2.15
C TYR A 185 2.39 10.63 -1.00
N HIS A 186 2.38 9.82 0.06
CA HIS A 186 3.29 9.94 1.20
C HIS A 186 4.75 9.86 0.77
N GLY A 187 5.10 8.88 -0.07
CA GLY A 187 6.46 8.78 -0.63
C GLY A 187 6.90 10.08 -1.31
N CYS A 188 6.06 10.66 -2.15
CA CYS A 188 6.33 11.92 -2.84
C CYS A 188 6.41 13.13 -1.87
N ALA A 189 5.47 13.22 -0.92
CA ALA A 189 5.45 14.31 0.07
C ALA A 189 6.70 14.28 0.96
N MET A 190 7.13 13.09 1.40
CA MET A 190 8.35 12.92 2.21
C MET A 190 9.63 13.15 1.39
N ALA A 191 9.64 12.80 0.10
CA ALA A 191 10.72 13.15 -0.82
C ALA A 191 10.81 14.67 -1.09
N GLY A 192 9.79 15.44 -0.69
CA GLY A 192 9.76 16.89 -0.89
C GLY A 192 9.36 17.31 -2.31
N VAL A 193 8.58 16.48 -3.00
CA VAL A 193 8.06 16.81 -4.33
C VAL A 193 7.18 18.04 -4.27
N THR A 194 7.41 18.98 -5.16
CA THR A 194 6.67 20.24 -5.28
C THR A 194 6.61 20.69 -6.73
N THR A 195 5.95 21.81 -6.99
CA THR A 195 5.84 22.39 -8.32
C THR A 195 7.22 22.62 -8.95
N GLY A 196 7.41 22.05 -10.12
CA GLY A 196 8.64 22.17 -10.91
C GLY A 196 9.71 21.10 -10.62
N SER A 197 9.50 20.21 -9.64
CA SER A 197 10.46 19.14 -9.33
C SER A 197 10.66 18.17 -10.48
N THR A 198 11.89 17.69 -10.63
CA THR A 198 12.22 16.46 -11.36
C THR A 198 12.20 15.29 -10.36
N VAL A 199 11.47 14.22 -10.69
CA VAL A 199 11.22 13.09 -9.76
C VAL A 199 11.57 11.79 -10.44
N TYR A 200 12.36 10.95 -9.78
CA TYR A 200 12.52 9.56 -10.16
C TYR A 200 11.72 8.66 -9.20
N VAL A 201 10.89 7.79 -9.76
CA VAL A 201 10.15 6.76 -9.04
C VAL A 201 10.71 5.41 -9.44
N ALA A 202 11.31 4.69 -8.52
CA ALA A 202 11.77 3.32 -8.72
C ALA A 202 10.60 2.35 -8.54
N GLY A 203 10.34 1.53 -9.56
CA GLY A 203 9.24 0.58 -9.63
C GLY A 203 7.97 1.17 -10.23
N ALA A 204 7.39 0.49 -11.21
CA ALA A 204 6.11 0.77 -11.84
C ALA A 204 5.02 -0.24 -11.43
N GLY A 205 5.14 -0.83 -10.24
CA GLY A 205 4.06 -1.54 -9.58
C GLY A 205 2.95 -0.57 -9.11
N PRO A 206 1.85 -1.07 -8.51
CA PRO A 206 0.72 -0.21 -8.13
C PRO A 206 1.10 0.98 -7.24
N VAL A 207 1.98 0.78 -6.24
CA VAL A 207 2.47 1.88 -5.38
C VAL A 207 3.32 2.87 -6.18
N GLY A 208 4.20 2.39 -7.08
CA GLY A 208 5.03 3.25 -7.92
C GLY A 208 4.22 4.08 -8.91
N LEU A 209 3.23 3.47 -9.57
CA LEU A 209 2.30 4.20 -10.44
C LEU A 209 1.46 5.22 -9.65
N ALA A 210 1.04 4.87 -8.42
CA ALA A 210 0.36 5.80 -7.53
C ALA A 210 1.27 6.95 -7.08
N ALA A 211 2.57 6.68 -6.82
CA ALA A 211 3.56 7.71 -6.52
C ALA A 211 3.79 8.62 -7.74
N ALA A 212 3.93 8.05 -8.93
CA ALA A 212 4.10 8.82 -10.17
C ALA A 212 2.91 9.75 -10.44
N HIS A 213 1.68 9.24 -10.29
CA HIS A 213 0.47 10.06 -10.38
C HIS A 213 0.41 11.14 -9.30
N SER A 214 0.81 10.81 -8.08
CA SER A 214 0.88 11.76 -6.95
C SER A 214 1.93 12.85 -7.17
N ALA A 215 3.08 12.52 -7.76
CA ALA A 215 4.10 13.51 -8.12
C ALA A 215 3.56 14.54 -9.11
N GLN A 216 2.78 14.10 -10.12
CA GLN A 216 2.09 15.00 -11.04
C GLN A 216 1.06 15.88 -10.31
N LEU A 217 0.28 15.30 -9.41
CA LEU A 217 -0.71 16.01 -8.60
C LEU A 217 -0.05 17.09 -7.71
N LEU A 218 1.16 16.83 -7.21
CA LEU A 218 1.98 17.78 -6.45
C LEU A 218 2.67 18.83 -7.33
N GLY A 219 2.60 18.69 -8.66
CA GLY A 219 3.10 19.68 -9.61
C GLY A 219 4.51 19.42 -10.12
N ALA A 220 5.02 18.21 -10.04
CA ALA A 220 6.31 17.85 -10.64
C ALA A 220 6.34 18.21 -12.13
N ALA A 221 7.47 18.76 -12.61
CA ALA A 221 7.66 19.10 -14.02
C ALA A 221 7.98 17.87 -14.86
N VAL A 222 8.74 16.93 -14.31
CA VAL A 222 9.12 15.66 -14.95
C VAL A 222 9.01 14.55 -13.93
N VAL A 223 8.34 13.46 -14.31
CA VAL A 223 8.26 12.23 -13.51
C VAL A 223 8.83 11.10 -14.35
N ILE A 224 9.98 10.58 -13.93
CA ILE A 224 10.67 9.44 -14.54
C ILE A 224 10.31 8.20 -13.74
N VAL A 225 9.88 7.12 -14.40
CA VAL A 225 9.51 5.86 -13.74
C VAL A 225 10.38 4.74 -14.25
N GLY A 226 11.16 4.13 -13.34
CA GLY A 226 12.05 3.01 -13.67
C GLY A 226 11.43 1.66 -13.34
N ASP A 227 11.45 0.71 -14.31
CA ASP A 227 11.02 -0.68 -14.10
C ASP A 227 11.72 -1.59 -15.12
N ALA A 228 11.69 -2.91 -14.85
CA ALA A 228 12.19 -3.94 -15.77
C ALA A 228 11.09 -4.48 -16.70
N ILE A 229 9.83 -4.18 -16.44
CA ILE A 229 8.67 -4.76 -17.12
C ILE A 229 8.09 -3.75 -18.12
N GLU A 230 8.23 -4.05 -19.41
CA GLU A 230 7.83 -3.15 -20.50
C GLU A 230 6.35 -2.71 -20.39
N ASP A 231 5.42 -3.60 -20.04
CA ASP A 231 4.01 -3.26 -19.95
C ASP A 231 3.71 -2.32 -18.78
N ARG A 232 4.47 -2.37 -17.69
CA ARG A 232 4.41 -1.41 -16.59
C ARG A 232 4.95 -0.05 -16.99
N LEU A 233 6.04 -0.02 -17.75
CA LEU A 233 6.60 1.22 -18.30
C LEU A 233 5.64 1.89 -19.29
N LYS A 234 4.98 1.13 -20.17
CA LYS A 234 3.92 1.63 -21.07
C LYS A 234 2.72 2.18 -20.26
N GLN A 235 2.38 1.55 -19.14
CA GLN A 235 1.32 2.06 -18.28
C GLN A 235 1.70 3.43 -17.68
N ALA A 236 2.93 3.59 -17.18
CA ALA A 236 3.43 4.88 -16.69
C ALA A 236 3.42 5.96 -17.81
N GLU A 237 3.87 5.61 -19.02
CA GLU A 237 3.85 6.49 -20.17
C GLU A 237 2.43 6.94 -20.55
N SER A 238 1.43 6.05 -20.40
CA SER A 238 0.04 6.30 -20.80
C SER A 238 -0.63 7.48 -20.06
N PHE A 239 -0.11 7.87 -18.89
CA PHE A 239 -0.56 9.04 -18.16
C PHE A 239 0.52 10.14 -18.00
N GLY A 240 1.53 10.14 -18.91
CA GLY A 240 2.45 11.26 -19.09
C GLY A 240 3.74 11.20 -18.26
N CYS A 241 4.12 10.03 -17.73
CA CYS A 241 5.46 9.84 -17.16
C CYS A 241 6.47 9.47 -18.23
N VAL A 242 7.75 9.65 -17.93
CA VAL A 242 8.86 9.23 -18.81
C VAL A 242 9.31 7.84 -18.34
N PRO A 243 9.19 6.80 -19.17
CA PRO A 243 9.64 5.46 -18.79
C PRO A 243 11.18 5.38 -18.84
N LEU A 244 11.77 4.62 -17.90
CA LEU A 244 13.18 4.29 -17.85
C LEU A 244 13.33 2.78 -17.68
N ASP A 245 13.92 2.12 -18.67
CA ASP A 245 14.15 0.67 -18.66
C ASP A 245 15.44 0.34 -17.91
N ILE A 246 15.30 -0.23 -16.70
CA ILE A 246 16.44 -0.61 -15.85
C ILE A 246 17.17 -1.88 -16.33
N THR A 247 16.65 -2.58 -17.34
CA THR A 247 17.31 -3.78 -17.90
C THR A 247 18.44 -3.43 -18.86
N GLN A 248 18.58 -2.18 -19.24
CA GLN A 248 19.67 -1.72 -20.07
C GLN A 248 21.00 -1.75 -19.31
N ASP A 249 22.08 -2.12 -20.01
CA ASP A 249 23.45 -2.09 -19.48
C ASP A 249 24.04 -0.66 -19.58
N VAL A 250 23.33 0.30 -18.99
CA VAL A 250 23.66 1.72 -18.93
C VAL A 250 23.42 2.20 -17.51
N ALA A 251 24.35 2.97 -16.96
CA ALA A 251 24.20 3.53 -15.63
C ALA A 251 22.95 4.40 -15.53
N ILE A 252 22.26 4.36 -14.39
CA ILE A 252 20.97 5.06 -14.22
C ILE A 252 21.14 6.58 -14.36
N GLU A 253 22.24 7.13 -13.88
CA GLU A 253 22.58 8.55 -14.01
C GLU A 253 22.75 8.98 -15.47
N ASP A 254 23.30 8.12 -16.33
CA ASP A 254 23.46 8.41 -17.76
C ASP A 254 22.10 8.38 -18.48
N GLN A 255 21.22 7.41 -18.14
CA GLN A 255 19.86 7.36 -18.67
C GLN A 255 19.05 8.60 -18.25
N ILE A 256 19.17 9.04 -17.00
CA ILE A 256 18.51 10.26 -16.51
C ILE A 256 19.08 11.50 -17.25
N ALA A 257 20.39 11.56 -17.46
CA ALA A 257 21.01 12.66 -18.20
C ALA A 257 20.52 12.75 -19.67
N GLU A 258 20.21 11.63 -20.31
CA GLU A 258 19.59 11.62 -21.65
C GLU A 258 18.17 12.20 -21.61
N ILE A 259 17.41 11.99 -20.54
CA ILE A 259 16.01 12.45 -20.40
C ILE A 259 15.93 13.95 -20.06
N ILE A 260 16.68 14.41 -19.07
CA ILE A 260 16.52 15.77 -18.50
C ILE A 260 17.76 16.66 -18.68
N GLY A 261 18.85 16.15 -19.30
CA GLY A 261 20.06 16.92 -19.57
C GLY A 261 21.06 17.00 -18.41
N GLU A 262 20.75 16.37 -17.27
CA GLU A 262 21.64 16.27 -16.11
C GLU A 262 21.44 14.93 -15.38
N PRO A 263 22.50 14.36 -14.74
CA PRO A 263 22.44 13.01 -14.16
C PRO A 263 21.80 12.95 -12.77
N ILE A 264 21.07 13.99 -12.37
CA ILE A 264 20.46 14.11 -11.03
C ILE A 264 19.01 14.58 -11.12
N VAL A 265 18.21 14.18 -10.14
CA VAL A 265 16.82 14.62 -9.94
C VAL A 265 16.67 15.34 -8.59
N ASP A 266 15.61 16.13 -8.43
CA ASP A 266 15.32 16.80 -7.16
C ASP A 266 14.93 15.80 -6.06
N CYS A 267 14.11 14.81 -6.40
CA CYS A 267 13.49 13.88 -5.48
C CYS A 267 13.53 12.46 -6.03
N THR A 268 13.66 11.48 -5.13
CA THR A 268 13.55 10.06 -5.48
C THR A 268 12.54 9.37 -4.57
N VAL A 269 11.73 8.46 -5.14
CA VAL A 269 10.78 7.61 -4.42
C VAL A 269 11.12 6.14 -4.69
N ASP A 270 11.40 5.37 -3.64
CA ASP A 270 11.56 3.92 -3.71
C ASP A 270 10.19 3.24 -3.48
N ALA A 271 9.62 2.68 -4.54
CA ALA A 271 8.38 1.90 -4.49
C ALA A 271 8.61 0.41 -4.83
N VAL A 272 9.85 -0.07 -4.71
CA VAL A 272 10.25 -1.48 -4.92
C VAL A 272 10.43 -2.20 -3.61
N GLY A 273 11.32 -1.69 -2.74
CA GLY A 273 11.62 -2.30 -1.46
C GLY A 273 12.62 -3.46 -1.55
N PHE A 274 12.53 -4.41 -0.62
CA PHE A 274 13.55 -5.45 -0.36
C PHE A 274 13.71 -6.51 -1.44
N GLU A 275 12.73 -6.72 -2.32
CA GLU A 275 12.85 -7.64 -3.47
C GLU A 275 13.43 -6.97 -4.74
N ALA A 276 14.20 -5.89 -4.58
CA ALA A 276 14.84 -5.21 -5.69
C ALA A 276 15.82 -6.13 -6.44
N ARG A 277 15.96 -5.89 -7.74
CA ARG A 277 16.92 -6.56 -8.61
C ARG A 277 17.99 -5.58 -9.04
N GLY A 278 19.15 -6.09 -9.46
CA GLY A 278 20.21 -5.30 -10.06
C GLY A 278 19.84 -4.78 -11.46
N HIS A 279 20.64 -3.86 -11.97
CA HIS A 279 20.53 -3.36 -13.35
C HIS A 279 21.00 -4.39 -14.38
N GLY A 280 20.61 -4.19 -15.63
CA GLY A 280 20.97 -5.05 -16.73
C GLY A 280 20.18 -6.35 -16.79
N SER A 281 20.67 -7.31 -17.54
CA SER A 281 20.03 -8.62 -17.74
C SER A 281 20.23 -9.61 -16.58
N GLY A 282 20.76 -9.16 -15.44
CA GLY A 282 20.99 -10.00 -14.25
C GLY A 282 19.69 -10.42 -13.58
N GLU A 283 19.49 -11.72 -13.35
CA GLU A 283 18.32 -12.28 -12.67
C GLU A 283 18.44 -12.26 -11.13
N GLY A 284 19.54 -11.75 -10.58
CA GLY A 284 19.85 -11.81 -9.16
C GLY A 284 19.10 -10.73 -8.34
N GLU A 285 18.65 -11.10 -7.15
CA GLU A 285 18.19 -10.13 -6.16
C GLU A 285 19.36 -9.24 -5.69
N ALA A 286 19.08 -7.96 -5.57
CA ALA A 286 20.02 -6.96 -5.08
C ALA A 286 19.26 -5.91 -4.24
N PRO A 287 18.87 -6.26 -3.00
CA PRO A 287 17.92 -5.49 -2.18
C PRO A 287 18.34 -4.04 -1.91
N ALA A 288 19.64 -3.72 -1.98
CA ALA A 288 20.14 -2.36 -1.76
C ALA A 288 20.25 -1.51 -3.04
N THR A 289 19.98 -2.08 -4.23
CA THR A 289 20.20 -1.39 -5.50
C THR A 289 19.41 -0.08 -5.58
N VAL A 290 18.11 -0.13 -5.33
CA VAL A 290 17.26 1.06 -5.43
C VAL A 290 17.69 2.15 -4.45
N LEU A 291 18.10 1.79 -3.24
CA LEU A 291 18.60 2.77 -2.26
C LEU A 291 19.94 3.39 -2.67
N ASN A 292 20.84 2.60 -3.28
CA ASN A 292 22.12 3.09 -3.81
C ASN A 292 21.91 4.01 -5.03
N ASP A 293 21.02 3.63 -5.94
CA ASP A 293 20.62 4.46 -7.06
C ASP A 293 20.03 5.79 -6.59
N ALA A 294 19.08 5.72 -5.66
CA ALA A 294 18.47 6.92 -5.07
C ALA A 294 19.53 7.87 -4.48
N MET A 295 20.54 7.35 -3.77
CA MET A 295 21.64 8.18 -3.27
C MET A 295 22.51 8.74 -4.39
N THR A 296 22.69 8.00 -5.49
CA THR A 296 23.48 8.43 -6.64
C THR A 296 22.80 9.56 -7.39
N ILE A 297 21.52 9.42 -7.72
CA ILE A 297 20.79 10.33 -8.60
C ILE A 297 20.09 11.49 -7.91
N THR A 298 19.81 11.41 -6.59
CA THR A 298 19.20 12.53 -5.86
C THR A 298 20.23 13.65 -5.65
N ARG A 299 19.83 14.89 -5.91
CA ARG A 299 20.68 16.07 -5.68
C ARG A 299 21.15 16.17 -4.24
N ALA A 300 22.28 16.85 -4.00
CA ALA A 300 22.72 17.15 -2.64
C ALA A 300 21.66 17.95 -1.87
N GLY A 301 21.44 17.60 -0.60
CA GLY A 301 20.36 18.14 0.24
C GLY A 301 18.95 17.70 -0.15
N GLY A 302 18.82 16.79 -1.11
CA GLY A 302 17.53 16.21 -1.50
C GLY A 302 17.07 15.13 -0.53
N SER A 303 15.78 14.78 -0.62
CA SER A 303 15.16 13.74 0.23
C SER A 303 14.77 12.53 -0.61
N ILE A 304 14.76 11.36 0.02
CA ILE A 304 14.39 10.08 -0.55
C ILE A 304 13.19 9.56 0.25
N GLY A 305 12.05 9.43 -0.42
CA GLY A 305 10.84 8.81 0.15
C GLY A 305 10.85 7.31 -0.12
N ILE A 306 10.61 6.50 0.91
CA ILE A 306 10.76 5.04 0.85
C ILE A 306 9.45 4.40 1.33
N PRO A 307 8.37 4.42 0.52
CA PRO A 307 7.18 3.62 0.78
C PRO A 307 7.37 2.13 0.45
N GLY A 308 8.43 1.79 -0.27
CA GLY A 308 8.82 0.40 -0.54
C GLY A 308 9.00 -0.39 0.76
N LEU A 309 8.51 -1.63 0.75
CA LEU A 309 8.54 -2.48 1.94
C LEU A 309 9.95 -3.03 2.20
N TYR A 310 10.40 -2.89 3.45
CA TYR A 310 11.59 -3.58 3.99
C TYR A 310 11.17 -4.36 5.24
N VAL A 311 11.53 -5.65 5.28
CA VAL A 311 11.13 -6.56 6.35
C VAL A 311 12.28 -6.80 7.32
N THR A 312 11.96 -7.15 8.56
CA THR A 312 12.94 -7.51 9.58
C THR A 312 13.43 -8.95 9.46
N GLU A 313 12.67 -9.80 8.77
CA GLU A 313 13.00 -11.19 8.49
C GLU A 313 12.48 -11.58 7.10
N ASP A 314 13.35 -12.15 6.26
CA ASP A 314 13.05 -12.66 4.93
C ASP A 314 13.58 -14.07 4.76
N PRO A 315 12.77 -15.10 5.09
CA PRO A 315 13.21 -16.51 4.99
C PRO A 315 13.63 -16.92 3.57
N GLY A 316 13.10 -16.27 2.55
CA GLY A 316 13.37 -16.55 1.14
C GLY A 316 14.52 -15.77 0.52
N ALA A 317 15.18 -14.86 1.26
CA ALA A 317 16.29 -14.08 0.74
C ALA A 317 17.49 -14.95 0.32
N ALA A 318 18.13 -14.59 -0.79
CA ALA A 318 19.34 -15.24 -1.26
C ALA A 318 20.58 -14.86 -0.43
N ASP A 319 20.63 -13.65 0.12
CA ASP A 319 21.72 -13.13 0.97
C ASP A 319 21.41 -13.38 2.44
N GLU A 320 22.40 -13.88 3.21
CA GLU A 320 22.23 -14.20 4.64
C GLU A 320 21.97 -12.93 5.49
N ASP A 321 22.56 -11.79 5.13
CA ASP A 321 22.30 -10.53 5.83
C ASP A 321 20.84 -10.08 5.61
N ALA A 322 20.34 -10.20 4.37
CA ALA A 322 18.96 -9.87 4.01
C ALA A 322 17.93 -10.73 4.73
N LYS A 323 18.24 -12.01 5.05
CA LYS A 323 17.36 -12.89 5.87
C LYS A 323 17.05 -12.29 7.24
N HIS A 324 17.90 -11.44 7.75
CA HIS A 324 17.77 -10.75 9.03
C HIS A 324 17.47 -9.26 8.88
N GLY A 325 16.99 -8.83 7.71
CA GLY A 325 16.63 -7.43 7.42
C GLY A 325 17.83 -6.49 7.32
N ALA A 326 19.05 -6.99 7.15
CA ALA A 326 20.25 -6.18 6.99
C ALA A 326 20.58 -5.98 5.51
N LEU A 327 20.99 -4.74 5.16
CA LEU A 327 21.32 -4.34 3.79
C LEU A 327 22.72 -3.73 3.72
N LYS A 328 23.46 -4.06 2.67
CA LYS A 328 24.76 -3.45 2.34
C LYS A 328 24.52 -2.29 1.39
N MET A 329 24.47 -1.07 1.93
CA MET A 329 24.24 0.15 1.16
C MET A 329 25.41 1.13 1.27
N ASP A 330 25.61 1.95 0.25
CA ASP A 330 26.68 2.98 0.17
C ASP A 330 26.31 4.24 0.99
N PHE A 331 25.93 4.05 2.25
CA PHE A 331 25.41 5.10 3.12
C PHE A 331 26.34 6.32 3.22
N GLY A 332 27.67 6.13 3.04
CA GLY A 332 28.64 7.24 3.01
C GLY A 332 28.36 8.26 1.92
N LEU A 333 27.79 7.84 0.78
CA LEU A 333 27.37 8.75 -0.30
C LEU A 333 26.16 9.59 0.13
N GLY A 334 25.14 8.96 0.74
CA GLY A 334 23.97 9.66 1.28
C GLY A 334 24.36 10.69 2.35
N TRP A 335 25.30 10.32 3.24
CA TRP A 335 25.85 11.24 4.23
C TRP A 335 26.59 12.42 3.60
N ALA A 336 27.44 12.15 2.59
CA ALA A 336 28.21 13.19 1.91
C ALA A 336 27.33 14.17 1.14
N LYS A 337 26.20 13.72 0.60
CA LYS A 337 25.21 14.55 -0.08
C LYS A 337 24.17 15.17 0.88
N SER A 338 24.25 14.92 2.19
CA SER A 338 23.28 15.40 3.19
C SER A 338 21.84 14.99 2.87
N HIS A 339 21.62 13.74 2.48
CA HIS A 339 20.29 13.23 2.17
C HIS A 339 19.45 13.00 3.43
N ALA A 340 18.13 13.23 3.31
CA ALA A 340 17.14 12.75 4.27
C ALA A 340 16.45 11.49 3.71
N PHE A 341 16.30 10.48 4.57
CA PHE A 341 15.64 9.20 4.23
C PHE A 341 14.35 9.11 5.06
N TYR A 342 13.22 8.98 4.39
CA TYR A 342 11.92 8.86 5.03
C TYR A 342 11.35 7.47 4.75
N THR A 343 11.32 6.63 5.79
CA THR A 343 10.90 5.23 5.74
C THR A 343 9.65 4.99 6.57
N GLY A 344 9.02 3.84 6.39
CA GLY A 344 7.97 3.33 7.25
C GLY A 344 6.59 3.36 6.62
N GLN A 345 5.62 2.90 7.40
CA GLN A 345 4.22 2.78 7.01
C GLN A 345 3.59 4.14 6.77
N CYS A 346 2.90 4.31 5.64
CA CYS A 346 2.14 5.52 5.37
C CYS A 346 1.07 5.75 6.46
N PRO A 347 1.03 6.93 7.10
CA PRO A 347 -0.08 7.29 7.98
C PRO A 347 -1.29 7.72 7.14
N VAL A 348 -2.01 6.76 6.57
CA VAL A 348 -3.07 6.96 5.55
C VAL A 348 -4.03 8.09 5.90
N MET A 349 -4.43 8.18 7.18
CA MET A 349 -5.39 9.18 7.67
C MET A 349 -4.90 10.64 7.56
N GLN A 350 -3.60 10.86 7.29
CA GLN A 350 -3.10 12.22 7.01
C GLN A 350 -3.50 12.71 5.61
N TYR A 351 -3.77 11.80 4.68
CA TYR A 351 -3.91 12.10 3.26
C TYR A 351 -5.26 11.70 2.67
N ASN A 352 -5.90 10.66 3.20
CA ASN A 352 -7.04 10.00 2.56
C ASN A 352 -8.22 10.96 2.30
N ARG A 353 -8.52 11.91 3.21
CA ARG A 353 -9.59 12.88 3.01
C ARG A 353 -9.30 13.85 1.87
N GLU A 354 -8.09 14.37 1.78
CA GLU A 354 -7.70 15.33 0.71
C GLU A 354 -7.66 14.62 -0.64
N LEU A 355 -7.15 13.38 -0.67
CA LEU A 355 -7.12 12.55 -1.87
C LEU A 355 -8.53 12.11 -2.30
N MET A 356 -9.43 11.81 -1.35
CA MET A 356 -10.85 11.60 -1.64
C MET A 356 -11.46 12.80 -2.36
N MET A 357 -11.23 14.01 -1.84
CA MET A 357 -11.74 15.23 -2.49
C MET A 357 -11.16 15.44 -3.90
N SER A 358 -9.89 15.05 -4.11
CA SER A 358 -9.27 15.08 -5.44
C SER A 358 -9.93 14.12 -6.42
N ILE A 359 -10.34 12.94 -5.96
CA ILE A 359 -11.09 11.95 -6.75
C ILE A 359 -12.51 12.46 -7.04
N LEU A 360 -13.25 12.87 -6.00
CA LEU A 360 -14.64 13.31 -6.14
C LEU A 360 -14.80 14.52 -7.07
N HIS A 361 -13.76 15.33 -7.20
CA HIS A 361 -13.72 16.52 -8.08
C HIS A 361 -12.90 16.32 -9.37
N ASP A 362 -12.65 15.07 -9.81
CA ASP A 362 -11.98 14.72 -11.07
C ASP A 362 -10.56 15.30 -11.23
N LYS A 363 -9.84 15.48 -10.11
CA LYS A 363 -8.45 15.92 -10.11
C LYS A 363 -7.48 14.74 -10.09
N ALA A 364 -7.91 13.59 -9.57
CA ALA A 364 -7.17 12.34 -9.56
C ALA A 364 -7.97 11.22 -10.22
N GLN A 365 -7.33 10.47 -11.11
CA GLN A 365 -7.85 9.29 -11.81
C GLN A 365 -6.92 8.10 -11.53
N ILE A 366 -6.86 7.70 -10.26
CA ILE A 366 -5.88 6.73 -9.79
C ILE A 366 -6.14 5.33 -10.33
N ALA A 367 -7.41 4.94 -10.46
CA ALA A 367 -7.78 3.64 -11.03
C ALA A 367 -7.23 3.46 -12.46
N LYS A 368 -7.28 4.54 -13.26
CA LYS A 368 -6.71 4.54 -14.60
C LYS A 368 -5.18 4.48 -14.56
N ALA A 369 -4.55 5.24 -13.68
CA ALA A 369 -3.09 5.26 -13.56
C ALA A 369 -2.53 3.89 -13.18
N VAL A 370 -3.20 3.14 -12.29
CA VAL A 370 -2.77 1.80 -11.86
C VAL A 370 -3.40 0.66 -12.68
N ASN A 371 -4.09 0.97 -13.79
CA ASN A 371 -4.77 -0.03 -14.63
C ASN A 371 -5.66 -0.99 -13.82
N ALA A 372 -6.58 -0.43 -13.03
CA ALA A 372 -7.44 -1.20 -12.15
C ALA A 372 -8.39 -2.12 -12.92
N LYS A 373 -8.48 -3.39 -12.51
CA LYS A 373 -9.42 -4.38 -13.06
C LYS A 373 -10.13 -5.12 -11.93
N VAL A 374 -11.44 -5.32 -12.11
CA VAL A 374 -12.27 -6.04 -11.16
C VAL A 374 -12.22 -7.54 -11.40
N LEU A 375 -12.06 -8.31 -10.33
CA LEU A 375 -12.23 -9.76 -10.28
C LEU A 375 -13.23 -10.14 -9.17
N PRO A 376 -14.05 -11.18 -9.35
CA PRO A 376 -14.78 -11.79 -8.24
C PRO A 376 -13.80 -12.28 -7.16
N LEU A 377 -14.23 -12.27 -5.88
CA LEU A 377 -13.38 -12.73 -4.77
C LEU A 377 -12.87 -14.17 -4.98
N ASP A 378 -13.72 -15.05 -5.53
CA ASP A 378 -13.35 -16.46 -5.79
C ASP A 378 -12.22 -16.61 -6.82
N GLN A 379 -11.93 -15.58 -7.63
CA GLN A 379 -10.83 -15.55 -8.59
C GLN A 379 -9.57 -14.88 -8.03
N ALA A 380 -9.51 -14.60 -6.73
CA ALA A 380 -8.30 -14.04 -6.12
C ALA A 380 -7.05 -14.90 -6.34
N PRO A 381 -7.11 -16.25 -6.27
CA PRO A 381 -5.95 -17.09 -6.57
C PRO A 381 -5.36 -16.85 -7.97
N GLU A 382 -6.19 -16.73 -8.99
CA GLU A 382 -5.75 -16.38 -10.35
C GLU A 382 -5.17 -14.97 -10.41
N GLY A 383 -5.80 -14.02 -9.71
CA GLY A 383 -5.30 -12.64 -9.59
C GLY A 383 -3.89 -12.57 -8.97
N TYR A 384 -3.61 -13.36 -7.94
CA TYR A 384 -2.27 -13.46 -7.34
C TYR A 384 -1.25 -14.08 -8.29
N GLN A 385 -1.60 -15.13 -9.03
CA GLN A 385 -0.74 -15.75 -10.03
C GLN A 385 -0.39 -14.78 -11.17
N ASP A 386 -1.38 -14.05 -11.69
CA ASP A 386 -1.14 -13.05 -12.73
C ASP A 386 -0.30 -11.89 -12.21
N PHE A 387 -0.58 -11.42 -10.98
CA PHE A 387 0.20 -10.36 -10.34
C PHE A 387 1.67 -10.77 -10.16
N ASP A 388 1.93 -12.03 -9.78
CA ASP A 388 3.28 -12.59 -9.63
C ASP A 388 4.04 -12.66 -10.96
N SER A 389 3.35 -12.87 -12.08
CA SER A 389 3.93 -12.90 -13.42
C SER A 389 4.45 -11.54 -13.90
N GLY A 390 4.15 -10.44 -13.18
CA GLY A 390 4.63 -9.10 -13.48
C GLY A 390 3.66 -8.26 -14.29
N THR A 391 2.37 -8.49 -14.18
CA THR A 391 1.34 -7.67 -14.84
C THR A 391 1.41 -6.19 -14.46
N SER A 392 0.91 -5.32 -15.33
CA SER A 392 0.67 -3.90 -15.06
C SER A 392 -0.68 -3.62 -14.38
N VAL A 393 -1.44 -4.66 -14.04
CA VAL A 393 -2.81 -4.57 -13.53
C VAL A 393 -2.83 -4.48 -12.00
N LYS A 394 -3.64 -3.56 -11.46
CA LYS A 394 -4.08 -3.57 -10.07
C LYS A 394 -5.42 -4.29 -9.98
N TYR A 395 -5.45 -5.44 -9.32
CA TYR A 395 -6.68 -6.20 -9.12
C TYR A 395 -7.51 -5.65 -7.96
N VAL A 396 -8.79 -5.38 -8.25
CA VAL A 396 -9.83 -5.02 -7.30
C VAL A 396 -10.75 -6.23 -7.18
N LEU A 397 -10.83 -6.82 -6.00
CA LEU A 397 -11.69 -7.96 -5.72
C LEU A 397 -13.10 -7.47 -5.34
N ASP A 398 -14.10 -8.09 -5.95
CA ASP A 398 -15.53 -7.83 -5.75
C ASP A 398 -16.16 -9.03 -5.03
N PRO A 399 -16.33 -8.98 -3.69
CA PRO A 399 -16.86 -10.12 -2.95
C PRO A 399 -18.33 -10.43 -3.26
N HIS A 400 -19.12 -9.42 -3.60
CA HIS A 400 -20.57 -9.55 -3.70
C HIS A 400 -21.16 -9.28 -5.09
N GLY A 401 -20.31 -8.93 -6.09
CA GLY A 401 -20.78 -8.60 -7.43
C GLY A 401 -21.32 -7.18 -7.59
N ASP A 402 -20.97 -6.27 -6.66
CA ASP A 402 -21.46 -4.89 -6.64
C ASP A 402 -20.76 -4.01 -7.71
N LEU A 403 -19.59 -4.42 -8.21
CA LEU A 403 -18.74 -3.61 -9.10
C LEU A 403 -18.92 -3.92 -10.60
N GLN A 404 -19.86 -4.79 -10.97
CA GLN A 404 -20.05 -5.22 -12.38
C GLN A 404 -20.36 -4.06 -13.36
N GLY A 405 -20.82 -2.92 -12.88
CA GLY A 405 -21.05 -1.70 -13.66
C GLY A 405 -19.86 -0.74 -13.76
N ALA A 406 -18.91 -0.82 -12.82
CA ALA A 406 -17.82 0.13 -12.67
C ALA A 406 -16.71 0.02 -13.75
N GLN A 407 -16.59 -1.14 -14.41
CA GLN A 407 -15.61 -1.37 -15.48
C GLN A 407 -15.94 -0.68 -16.83
N ARG A 408 -17.10 -0.06 -16.96
CA ARG A 408 -17.60 0.49 -18.24
C ARG A 408 -17.52 2.01 -18.34
N ALA A 409 -17.06 2.65 -17.29
CA ALA A 409 -16.83 4.08 -17.22
C ALA A 409 -15.32 4.39 -17.35
#